data_14268334624a1da099a6763107d829cd
#
_entry.id   14268334624a1da099a6763107d829cd
#
_cell.length_a   1.000
_cell.length_b   1.000
_cell.length_c   1.000
_cell.angle_alpha   90.00
_cell.angle_beta   90.00
_cell.angle_gamma   90.00
#
_symmetry.space_group_name_H-M   'P 1'
#
loop_
_entity.id
_entity.type
_entity.pdbx_description
1 polymer ?
#
loop_
_entity_poly.entity_id
_entity_poly.type
_entity_poly.pdbx_seq_one_letter_code
_entity_poly.pdbx_strand_id
1 'polypeptide(L)'
;LFKHLHEIYPRLYFTRRAMESWVDFVEVFKKIPEGDGTLLDNVLILGTTDVGYARTHSVDGMSVFLAGRAGGKVKTGNHIDLNGGSVAQVGFTALRTMGVDTPSWGTLSNESSEVISDVLV
;
A
#
# COMPACT_ATOMS: atom_id res chain seq x y z
N LEU A 1 2.71 8.96 -30.56
CA LEU A 1 3.47 9.69 -29.53
C LEU A 1 3.93 8.78 -28.39
N PHE A 2 3.15 7.76 -27.97
CA PHE A 2 3.48 6.91 -26.81
C PHE A 2 4.39 5.70 -27.11
N LYS A 3 4.60 5.36 -28.37
CA LYS A 3 5.33 4.14 -28.78
C LYS A 3 6.84 4.16 -28.42
N HIS A 4 7.43 5.33 -28.18
CA HIS A 4 8.86 5.49 -27.90
C HIS A 4 9.17 6.07 -26.52
N LEU A 5 8.16 6.21 -25.63
CA LEU A 5 8.38 6.72 -24.26
C LEU A 5 9.33 5.81 -23.45
N HIS A 6 9.32 4.50 -23.71
CA HIS A 6 10.22 3.56 -23.05
C HIS A 6 11.70 3.77 -23.42
N GLU A 7 11.99 4.34 -24.58
CA GLU A 7 13.35 4.66 -25.03
C GLU A 7 13.86 5.96 -24.42
N ILE A 8 12.97 6.97 -24.30
CA ILE A 8 13.32 8.31 -23.84
C ILE A 8 13.22 8.41 -22.29
N TYR A 9 12.20 7.77 -21.71
CA TYR A 9 11.91 7.80 -20.27
C TYR A 9 11.64 6.39 -19.71
N PRO A 10 12.63 5.49 -19.70
CA PRO A 10 12.41 4.10 -19.29
C PRO A 10 11.83 3.98 -17.88
N ARG A 11 12.24 4.85 -16.95
CA ARG A 11 11.70 4.86 -15.57
C ARG A 11 10.21 5.15 -15.53
N LEU A 12 9.75 6.17 -16.24
CA LEU A 12 8.32 6.53 -16.32
C LEU A 12 7.51 5.40 -16.96
N TYR A 13 8.05 4.77 -18.00
CA TYR A 13 7.41 3.65 -18.65
C TYR A 13 7.22 2.47 -17.69
N PHE A 14 8.28 2.04 -17.00
CA PHE A 14 8.20 0.91 -16.07
C PHE A 14 7.33 1.20 -14.85
N THR A 15 7.43 2.40 -14.27
CA THR A 15 6.55 2.80 -13.16
C THR A 15 5.09 2.75 -13.56
N ARG A 16 4.76 3.29 -14.74
CA ARG A 16 3.39 3.22 -15.26
C ARG A 16 2.91 1.79 -15.43
N ARG A 17 3.73 0.91 -16.04
CA ARG A 17 3.37 -0.51 -16.23
C ARG A 17 3.19 -1.24 -14.91
N ALA A 18 4.03 -0.95 -13.91
CA ALA A 18 3.87 -1.50 -12.57
C ALA A 18 2.54 -1.07 -11.94
N MET A 19 2.18 0.21 -12.07
CA MET A 19 0.90 0.71 -11.55
C MET A 19 -0.30 0.16 -12.32
N GLU A 20 -0.22 0.00 -13.64
CA GLU A 20 -1.26 -0.68 -14.43
C GLU A 20 -1.46 -2.11 -13.94
N SER A 21 -0.37 -2.87 -13.73
CA SER A 21 -0.43 -4.24 -13.19
C SER A 21 -0.99 -4.28 -11.76
N TRP A 22 -0.68 -3.29 -10.93
CA TRP A 22 -1.27 -3.15 -9.60
C TRP A 22 -2.79 -2.97 -9.68
N VAL A 23 -3.25 -2.08 -10.56
CA VAL A 23 -4.70 -1.85 -10.77
C VAL A 23 -5.38 -3.12 -11.27
N ASP A 24 -4.82 -3.80 -12.28
CA ASP A 24 -5.35 -5.05 -12.80
C ASP A 24 -5.46 -6.12 -11.70
N PHE A 25 -4.46 -6.21 -10.84
CA PHE A 25 -4.46 -7.13 -9.69
C PHE A 25 -5.59 -6.80 -8.70
N VAL A 26 -5.75 -5.55 -8.31
CA VAL A 26 -6.85 -5.11 -7.41
C VAL A 26 -8.23 -5.36 -8.04
N GLU A 27 -8.38 -5.14 -9.34
CA GLU A 27 -9.64 -5.38 -10.06
C GLU A 27 -10.07 -6.86 -10.04
N VAL A 28 -9.14 -7.82 -9.89
CA VAL A 28 -9.49 -9.23 -9.71
C VAL A 28 -10.32 -9.42 -8.44
N PHE A 29 -9.90 -8.84 -7.32
CA PHE A 29 -10.61 -8.95 -6.03
C PHE A 29 -11.98 -8.25 -6.07
N LYS A 30 -12.08 -7.16 -6.80
CA LYS A 30 -13.35 -6.43 -7.00
C LYS A 30 -14.38 -7.24 -7.81
N LYS A 31 -13.93 -8.16 -8.67
CA LYS A 31 -14.80 -9.01 -9.51
C LYS A 31 -15.26 -10.28 -8.81
N ILE A 32 -14.69 -10.64 -7.67
CA ILE A 32 -15.05 -11.85 -6.93
C ILE A 32 -16.16 -11.49 -5.93
N PRO A 33 -17.39 -12.03 -6.08
CA PRO A 33 -18.46 -11.81 -5.12
C PRO A 33 -18.13 -12.44 -3.77
N GLU A 34 -18.42 -11.72 -2.68
CA GLU A 34 -18.30 -12.23 -1.31
C GLU A 34 -19.36 -11.59 -0.42
N GLY A 35 -20.28 -12.39 0.10
CA GLY A 35 -21.44 -11.89 0.84
C GLY A 35 -22.29 -10.93 0.01
N ASP A 36 -22.60 -9.76 0.58
CA ASP A 36 -23.36 -8.70 -0.07
C ASP A 36 -22.46 -7.74 -0.89
N GLY A 37 -21.17 -8.02 -0.96
CA GLY A 37 -20.17 -7.19 -1.63
C GLY A 37 -19.23 -8.01 -2.49
N THR A 38 -17.97 -7.62 -2.44
CA THR A 38 -16.87 -8.26 -3.17
C THR A 38 -15.73 -8.64 -2.23
N LEU A 39 -14.85 -9.52 -2.67
CA LEU A 39 -13.67 -9.89 -1.91
C LEU A 39 -12.80 -8.66 -1.54
N LEU A 40 -12.81 -7.62 -2.41
CA LEU A 40 -12.09 -6.37 -2.13
C LEU A 40 -12.60 -5.64 -0.88
N ASP A 41 -13.86 -5.80 -0.51
CA ASP A 41 -14.41 -5.17 0.70
C ASP A 41 -13.86 -5.80 1.99
N ASN A 42 -13.43 -7.06 1.94
CA ASN A 42 -13.00 -7.83 3.11
C ASN A 42 -11.47 -8.00 3.22
N VAL A 43 -10.74 -7.85 2.12
CA VAL A 43 -9.27 -7.93 2.12
C VAL A 43 -8.60 -6.57 2.38
N LEU A 44 -7.32 -6.62 2.72
CA LEU A 44 -6.38 -5.50 2.67
C LEU A 44 -5.18 -5.93 1.83
N ILE A 45 -5.00 -5.29 0.69
CA ILE A 45 -3.89 -5.52 -0.23
C ILE A 45 -2.87 -4.41 -0.02
N LEU A 46 -1.62 -4.77 0.19
CA LEU A 46 -0.53 -3.85 0.43
C LEU A 46 0.48 -3.96 -0.71
N GLY A 47 0.78 -2.84 -1.35
CA GLY A 47 1.85 -2.69 -2.32
C GLY A 47 2.87 -1.67 -1.81
N THR A 48 4.14 -1.92 -2.03
CA THR A 48 5.20 -1.02 -1.62
C THR A 48 6.35 -1.02 -2.60
N THR A 49 7.14 0.04 -2.58
CA THR A 49 8.46 0.06 -3.20
C THR A 49 9.52 -0.38 -2.18
N ASP A 50 10.65 -0.88 -2.66
CA ASP A 50 11.80 -1.25 -1.82
C ASP A 50 12.69 -0.05 -1.50
N VAL A 51 12.57 1.03 -2.25
CA VAL A 51 13.30 2.29 -2.06
C VAL A 51 12.39 3.48 -2.36
N GLY A 52 12.63 4.61 -1.69
CA GLY A 52 11.98 5.89 -1.99
C GLY A 52 12.66 6.61 -3.16
N TYR A 53 13.99 6.60 -3.20
CA TYR A 53 14.78 7.22 -4.25
C TYR A 53 15.80 6.24 -4.83
N ALA A 54 15.49 5.69 -5.99
CA ALA A 54 16.24 4.61 -6.63
C ALA A 54 17.71 4.92 -6.91
N ARG A 55 18.07 6.18 -7.21
CA ARG A 55 19.44 6.55 -7.56
C ARG A 55 20.44 6.37 -6.41
N THR A 56 19.99 6.62 -5.19
CA THR A 56 20.81 6.52 -3.98
C THR A 56 20.46 5.31 -3.13
N HIS A 57 19.45 4.52 -3.55
CA HIS A 57 18.88 3.43 -2.77
C HIS A 57 18.43 3.89 -1.36
N SER A 58 17.96 5.15 -1.26
CA SER A 58 17.39 5.66 -0.01
C SER A 58 16.05 5.03 0.27
N VAL A 59 15.82 4.67 1.52
CA VAL A 59 14.52 4.20 2.02
C VAL A 59 13.60 5.34 2.47
N ASP A 60 14.09 6.58 2.44
CA ASP A 60 13.27 7.76 2.75
C ASP A 60 12.20 7.99 1.67
N GLY A 61 11.01 8.35 2.09
CA GLY A 61 9.90 8.66 1.18
C GLY A 61 9.41 7.45 0.38
N MET A 62 9.49 6.25 0.94
CA MET A 62 8.92 5.05 0.31
C MET A 62 7.42 5.19 0.15
N SER A 63 6.92 4.84 -1.04
CA SER A 63 5.48 4.82 -1.30
C SER A 63 4.88 3.50 -0.88
N VAL A 64 3.76 3.57 -0.15
CA VAL A 64 2.95 2.40 0.21
C VAL A 64 1.54 2.61 -0.31
N PHE A 65 1.00 1.60 -0.97
CA PHE A 65 -0.34 1.59 -1.52
C PHE A 65 -1.20 0.59 -0.73
N LEU A 66 -2.39 1.03 -0.34
CA LEU A 66 -3.38 0.17 0.29
C LEU A 66 -4.60 0.10 -0.61
N ALA A 67 -5.10 -1.12 -0.85
CA ALA A 67 -6.36 -1.35 -1.54
C ALA A 67 -7.21 -2.35 -0.75
N GLY A 68 -8.52 -2.19 -0.84
CA GLY A 68 -9.47 -2.96 -0.04
C GLY A 68 -9.87 -2.25 1.25
N ARG A 69 -10.92 -2.76 1.88
CA ARG A 69 -11.56 -2.09 3.02
C ARG A 69 -11.38 -2.81 4.35
N ALA A 70 -10.71 -3.98 4.36
CA ALA A 70 -10.51 -4.80 5.56
C ALA A 70 -11.80 -5.01 6.37
N GLY A 71 -12.90 -5.36 5.69
CA GLY A 71 -14.22 -5.49 6.33
C GLY A 71 -14.83 -4.16 6.78
N GLY A 72 -14.52 -3.07 6.09
CA GLY A 72 -15.03 -1.72 6.40
C GLY A 72 -14.21 -0.94 7.41
N LYS A 73 -13.07 -1.46 7.86
CA LYS A 73 -12.23 -0.80 8.86
C LYS A 73 -11.25 0.23 8.28
N VAL A 74 -11.08 0.23 6.96
CA VAL A 74 -10.13 1.11 6.26
C VAL A 74 -10.86 2.07 5.35
N LYS A 75 -10.53 3.36 5.45
CA LYS A 75 -10.93 4.40 4.50
C LYS A 75 -10.11 4.28 3.23
N THR A 76 -10.74 4.47 2.09
CA THR A 76 -10.09 4.45 0.77
C THR A 76 -10.15 5.83 0.12
N GLY A 77 -9.32 6.04 -0.92
CA GLY A 77 -9.28 7.29 -1.68
C GLY A 77 -8.50 8.43 -1.01
N ASN A 78 -7.71 8.13 0.01
CA ASN A 78 -6.88 9.10 0.72
C ASN A 78 -5.44 9.05 0.22
N HIS A 79 -4.77 10.19 0.30
CA HIS A 79 -3.32 10.32 0.23
C HIS A 79 -2.85 10.87 1.58
N ILE A 80 -1.96 10.14 2.24
CA ILE A 80 -1.49 10.48 3.60
C ILE A 80 0.02 10.59 3.57
N ASP A 81 0.53 11.73 4.02
CA ASP A 81 1.94 11.91 4.30
C ASP A 81 2.20 11.61 5.77
N LEU A 82 2.95 10.55 6.06
CA LEU A 82 3.29 10.16 7.42
C LEU A 82 4.37 11.05 8.06
N ASN A 83 4.95 11.97 7.29
CA ASN A 83 5.90 12.97 7.77
C ASN A 83 6.99 12.39 8.70
N GLY A 84 7.68 11.37 8.22
CA GLY A 84 8.72 10.64 8.96
C GLY A 84 8.23 9.40 9.71
N GLY A 85 6.97 9.00 9.53
CA GLY A 85 6.49 7.71 10.00
C GLY A 85 7.22 6.53 9.35
N SER A 86 7.18 5.38 9.99
CA SER A 86 7.91 4.19 9.53
C SER A 86 7.01 3.20 8.77
N VAL A 87 7.62 2.39 7.91
CA VAL A 87 6.93 1.25 7.26
C VAL A 87 6.40 0.26 8.31
N ALA A 88 7.04 0.16 9.46
CA ALA A 88 6.55 -0.65 10.58
C ALA A 88 5.18 -0.15 11.09
N GLN A 89 4.93 1.14 11.09
CA GLN A 89 3.63 1.71 11.43
C GLN A 89 2.53 1.27 10.44
N VAL A 90 2.87 1.19 9.15
CA VAL A 90 1.94 0.65 8.13
C VAL A 90 1.64 -0.82 8.40
N GLY A 91 2.67 -1.64 8.64
CA GLY A 91 2.53 -3.05 8.95
C GLY A 91 1.72 -3.29 10.22
N PHE A 92 1.99 -2.55 11.29
CA PHE A 92 1.23 -2.62 12.52
C PHE A 92 -0.25 -2.25 12.31
N THR A 93 -0.51 -1.18 11.55
CA THR A 93 -1.89 -0.78 11.19
C THR A 93 -2.62 -1.88 10.42
N ALA A 94 -1.95 -2.51 9.45
CA ALA A 94 -2.53 -3.61 8.69
C ALA A 94 -2.89 -4.81 9.58
N LEU A 95 -1.98 -5.23 10.48
CA LEU A 95 -2.23 -6.31 11.44
C LEU A 95 -3.43 -6.00 12.34
N ARG A 96 -3.49 -4.79 12.91
CA ARG A 96 -4.59 -4.37 13.79
C ARG A 96 -5.93 -4.33 13.05
N THR A 97 -5.97 -3.86 11.81
CA THR A 97 -7.21 -3.84 11.00
C THR A 97 -7.69 -5.24 10.68
N MET A 98 -6.78 -6.19 10.46
CA MET A 98 -7.11 -7.59 10.19
C MET A 98 -7.43 -8.38 11.47
N GLY A 99 -7.42 -7.73 12.64
CA GLY A 99 -7.82 -8.35 13.92
C GLY A 99 -6.69 -9.13 14.60
N VAL A 100 -5.45 -8.96 14.16
CA VAL A 100 -4.30 -9.57 14.85
C VAL A 100 -3.98 -8.74 16.08
N ASP A 101 -4.12 -9.36 17.26
CA ASP A 101 -3.79 -8.71 18.53
C ASP A 101 -2.30 -8.90 18.85
N THR A 102 -1.51 -7.88 18.54
CA THR A 102 -0.08 -7.81 18.84
C THR A 102 0.23 -6.45 19.45
N PRO A 103 1.16 -6.37 20.43
CA PRO A 103 1.52 -5.09 21.05
C PRO A 103 2.30 -4.17 20.13
N SER A 104 3.05 -4.72 19.18
CA SER A 104 3.88 -3.99 18.22
C SER A 104 4.16 -4.82 16.98
N TRP A 105 4.77 -4.20 15.98
CA TRP A 105 5.28 -4.87 14.78
C TRP A 105 6.59 -4.24 14.33
N GLY A 106 7.52 -5.09 13.87
CA GLY A 106 8.87 -4.72 13.49
C GLY A 106 9.89 -5.09 14.56
N THR A 107 11.11 -4.64 14.41
CA THR A 107 12.22 -4.92 15.34
C THR A 107 13.15 -3.73 15.47
N LEU A 108 13.72 -3.52 16.65
CA LEU A 108 14.68 -2.46 16.94
C LEU A 108 14.15 -1.06 16.54
N SER A 109 14.94 -0.31 15.77
CA SER A 109 14.55 1.04 15.28
C SER A 109 13.39 1.03 14.29
N ASN A 110 13.00 -0.13 13.73
CA ASN A 110 11.87 -0.32 12.85
C ASN A 110 10.67 -0.94 13.57
N GLU A 111 10.61 -0.88 14.89
CA GLU A 111 9.43 -1.31 15.64
C GLU A 111 8.43 -0.17 15.78
N SER A 112 7.14 -0.47 15.65
CA SER A 112 6.04 0.47 15.91
C SER A 112 4.92 -0.21 16.68
N SER A 113 4.37 0.52 17.65
CA SER A 113 3.13 0.21 18.37
C SER A 113 2.01 1.22 18.07
N GLU A 114 2.22 2.10 17.10
CA GLU A 114 1.29 3.14 16.71
C GLU A 114 0.58 2.79 15.40
N VAL A 115 -0.72 3.00 15.35
CA VAL A 115 -1.52 2.88 14.12
C VAL A 115 -1.58 4.20 13.38
N ILE A 116 -1.78 4.14 12.08
CA ILE A 116 -2.08 5.30 11.24
C ILE A 116 -3.59 5.55 11.34
N SER A 117 -3.99 6.46 12.24
CA SER A 117 -5.40 6.76 12.51
C SER A 117 -6.15 7.27 11.28
N ASP A 118 -5.47 7.99 10.40
CA ASP A 118 -6.08 8.63 9.24
C ASP A 118 -6.62 7.63 8.20
N VAL A 119 -6.08 6.40 8.18
CA VAL A 119 -6.61 5.32 7.31
C VAL A 119 -7.75 4.54 7.95
N LEU A 120 -8.00 4.71 9.25
CA LEU A 120 -9.02 3.96 9.98
C LEU A 120 -10.39 4.64 9.92
N VAL A 121 -11.46 3.82 9.88
CA VAL A 121 -12.86 4.30 9.96
C VAL A 121 -13.24 4.59 11.40
#